data_0f55058a2d3e4d608040d18d0feb0c15
#
_entry.id   0f55058a2d3e4d608040d18d0feb0c15
#
_cell.length_a   1.000
_cell.length_b   1.000
_cell.length_c   1.000
_cell.angle_alpha   90.00
_cell.angle_beta   90.00
_cell.angle_gamma   90.00
#
_symmetry.space_group_name_H-M   'P 1'
#
loop_
_entity.id
_entity.type
_entity.pdbx_description
1 polymer ?
#
loop_
_entity_poly.entity_id
_entity_poly.type
_entity_poly.pdbx_seq_one_letter_code
_entity_poly.pdbx_strand_id
1 'polypeptide(L)'
;LVASDGGNGHSCDWADWGEPRLVGPKGEKKLTELKWTSASSGFNNVRVNKNCGGDSLRIGDKDIPYGLGTHANSVIAYKIPPGYERFKALAGLDNGGTEQGACGNASSVQFMVYTGNPGSAVLTSIGGGGGGGGGGGGAADSREPGDALAGLDVHADLDATLFASEPTIVSPTNLDIDHRGRVWICEVVNYRRNNGRRPEGDRIVILEDSDGDGVSDKSKVFYQGRDIDSAM
;
A
#
# COMPACT_ATOMS: atom_id res chain seq x y z
N LEU A 1 -12.54 4.72 1.58
CA LEU A 1 -12.16 4.53 2.98
C LEU A 1 -10.85 3.79 3.02
N VAL A 2 -9.93 4.26 3.82
CA VAL A 2 -8.59 3.66 3.95
C VAL A 2 -8.25 3.52 5.44
N ALA A 3 -7.70 2.36 5.81
CA ALA A 3 -7.13 2.13 7.13
C ALA A 3 -5.68 1.65 6.96
N SER A 4 -4.70 2.43 7.39
CA SER A 4 -3.28 2.07 7.38
C SER A 4 -2.80 1.65 8.75
N ASP A 5 -1.65 0.99 8.80
CA ASP A 5 -1.04 0.44 10.02
C ASP A 5 -0.42 1.48 10.98
N GLY A 6 -0.67 2.78 10.74
CA GLY A 6 -0.10 3.83 11.57
C GLY A 6 1.42 3.97 11.51
N GLY A 7 2.11 3.16 10.71
CA GLY A 7 3.56 3.21 10.50
C GLY A 7 4.39 2.36 11.46
N ASN A 8 3.78 1.53 12.31
CA ASN A 8 4.47 0.65 13.26
C ASN A 8 4.35 -0.85 12.92
N GLY A 9 3.78 -1.17 11.76
CA GLY A 9 3.50 -2.54 11.30
C GLY A 9 2.07 -2.95 11.61
N HIS A 10 1.54 -3.83 10.79
CA HIS A 10 0.10 -4.13 10.72
C HIS A 10 -0.37 -5.25 11.67
N SER A 11 0.47 -5.76 12.55
CA SER A 11 0.09 -6.87 13.44
C SER A 11 -1.00 -6.47 14.42
N CYS A 12 -2.11 -7.21 14.45
CA CYS A 12 -3.29 -6.97 15.29
C CYS A 12 -4.06 -5.67 15.00
N ASP A 13 -3.81 -5.04 13.86
CA ASP A 13 -4.46 -3.80 13.44
C ASP A 13 -5.85 -4.03 12.85
N TRP A 14 -6.73 -4.58 13.69
CA TRP A 14 -8.13 -4.77 13.31
C TRP A 14 -8.85 -3.44 13.34
N ALA A 15 -9.43 -3.08 12.22
CA ALA A 15 -10.00 -1.75 12.00
C ALA A 15 -11.49 -1.83 11.67
N ASP A 16 -12.29 -1.11 12.43
CA ASP A 16 -13.72 -1.04 12.22
C ASP A 16 -14.15 0.35 11.76
N TRP A 17 -14.96 0.38 10.73
CA TRP A 17 -15.79 1.52 10.35
C TRP A 17 -17.19 1.30 10.91
N GLY A 18 -17.43 1.75 12.13
CA GLY A 18 -18.71 1.63 12.82
C GLY A 18 -19.74 2.64 12.30
N GLU A 19 -20.96 2.19 12.11
CA GLU A 19 -22.10 2.98 11.65
C GLU A 19 -21.82 3.87 10.42
N PRO A 20 -21.12 3.38 9.38
CA PRO A 20 -20.76 4.19 8.23
C PRO A 20 -22.00 4.54 7.41
N ARG A 21 -22.26 5.83 7.23
CA ARG A 21 -23.43 6.32 6.52
C ARG A 21 -23.16 7.59 5.73
N LEU A 22 -23.87 7.71 4.64
CA LEU A 22 -23.97 8.90 3.82
C LEU A 22 -25.16 9.75 4.30
N VAL A 23 -24.99 11.06 4.31
CA VAL A 23 -26.01 12.02 4.76
C VAL A 23 -26.18 13.12 3.71
N GLY A 24 -27.40 13.48 3.39
CA GLY A 24 -27.70 14.54 2.43
C GLY A 24 -29.19 14.86 2.38
N PRO A 25 -29.64 15.67 1.41
CA PRO A 25 -31.04 16.05 1.25
C PRO A 25 -32.00 14.85 1.09
N LYS A 26 -31.50 13.71 0.66
CA LYS A 26 -32.27 12.46 0.54
C LYS A 26 -32.37 11.66 1.84
N GLY A 27 -31.87 12.20 2.95
CA GLY A 27 -31.80 11.50 4.23
C GLY A 27 -30.45 10.81 4.47
N GLU A 28 -30.49 9.70 5.18
CA GLU A 28 -29.30 8.89 5.49
C GLU A 28 -29.32 7.55 4.72
N LYS A 29 -28.16 7.08 4.33
CA LYS A 29 -27.99 5.77 3.67
C LYS A 29 -26.80 5.06 4.30
N LYS A 30 -27.01 3.88 4.87
CA LYS A 30 -25.94 3.07 5.43
C LYS A 30 -25.00 2.58 4.32
N LEU A 31 -23.71 2.69 4.53
CA LEU A 31 -22.71 2.24 3.57
C LEU A 31 -22.71 0.69 3.45
N THR A 32 -23.09 0.02 4.53
CA THR A 32 -23.26 -1.44 4.56
C THR A 32 -24.36 -1.99 3.64
N GLU A 33 -25.25 -1.13 3.16
CA GLU A 33 -26.30 -1.46 2.20
C GLU A 33 -25.87 -1.21 0.74
N LEU A 34 -24.71 -0.61 0.53
CA LEU A 34 -24.13 -0.37 -0.79
C LEU A 34 -23.09 -1.44 -1.11
N LYS A 35 -22.94 -1.74 -2.39
CA LYS A 35 -21.83 -2.57 -2.86
C LYS A 35 -20.62 -1.67 -3.08
N TRP A 36 -19.47 -2.06 -2.56
CA TRP A 36 -18.20 -1.44 -2.92
C TRP A 36 -17.83 -1.76 -4.38
N THR A 37 -17.07 -0.89 -4.99
CA THR A 37 -16.50 -1.12 -6.33
C THR A 37 -15.22 -1.95 -6.25
N SER A 38 -14.47 -1.76 -5.17
CA SER A 38 -13.32 -2.58 -4.82
C SER A 38 -13.13 -2.59 -3.30
N ALA A 39 -12.54 -3.66 -2.78
CA ALA A 39 -12.17 -3.75 -1.38
C ALA A 39 -10.94 -4.64 -1.21
N SER A 40 -9.99 -4.19 -0.39
CA SER A 40 -8.83 -4.95 0.05
C SER A 40 -8.65 -4.86 1.55
N SER A 41 -8.02 -5.86 2.15
CA SER A 41 -7.74 -5.94 3.58
C SER A 41 -6.39 -6.62 3.76
N GLY A 42 -5.57 -6.15 4.69
CA GLY A 42 -4.23 -6.70 4.97
C GLY A 42 -4.26 -8.12 5.53
N PHE A 43 -5.38 -8.50 6.12
CA PHE A 43 -5.63 -9.88 6.57
C PHE A 43 -7.11 -10.19 6.42
N ASN A 44 -7.45 -11.41 5.97
CA ASN A 44 -8.82 -11.81 5.63
C ASN A 44 -9.46 -10.86 4.58
N ASN A 45 -10.78 -10.80 4.56
CA ASN A 45 -11.55 -9.93 3.67
C ASN A 45 -12.29 -8.88 4.48
N VAL A 46 -12.62 -7.77 3.83
CA VAL A 46 -13.57 -6.81 4.39
C VAL A 46 -14.92 -7.49 4.63
N ARG A 47 -15.48 -7.29 5.82
CA ARG A 47 -16.74 -7.92 6.24
C ARG A 47 -17.79 -6.88 6.58
N VAL A 48 -19.01 -7.17 6.20
CA VAL A 48 -20.19 -6.35 6.58
C VAL A 48 -20.74 -6.86 7.90
N ASN A 49 -20.90 -5.95 8.87
CA ASN A 49 -21.46 -6.21 10.21
C ASN A 49 -20.67 -7.26 11.03
N LYS A 50 -19.43 -7.43 10.69
CA LYS A 50 -18.51 -8.34 11.36
C LYS A 50 -17.11 -7.73 11.36
N ASN A 51 -16.32 -7.97 12.39
CA ASN A 51 -14.91 -7.64 12.40
C ASN A 51 -14.09 -8.51 11.44
N CYS A 52 -12.82 -8.24 11.27
CA CYS A 52 -12.00 -9.00 10.33
C CYS A 52 -11.86 -10.49 10.69
N GLY A 53 -12.02 -10.86 11.95
CA GLY A 53 -12.05 -12.24 12.42
C GLY A 53 -13.38 -12.96 12.15
N GLY A 54 -14.46 -12.21 11.99
CA GLY A 54 -15.81 -12.74 11.75
C GLY A 54 -16.75 -12.66 12.95
N ASP A 55 -16.32 -12.04 14.05
CA ASP A 55 -17.13 -11.78 15.24
C ASP A 55 -17.90 -10.46 15.14
N SER A 56 -18.66 -10.11 16.17
CA SER A 56 -19.35 -8.83 16.26
C SER A 56 -18.35 -7.67 16.35
N LEU A 57 -18.69 -6.55 15.75
CA LEU A 57 -17.88 -5.33 15.79
C LEU A 57 -17.91 -4.73 17.20
N ARG A 58 -16.75 -4.43 17.76
CA ARG A 58 -16.63 -3.83 19.09
C ARG A 58 -15.43 -2.90 19.17
N ILE A 59 -15.67 -1.64 19.50
CA ILE A 59 -14.63 -0.61 19.64
C ILE A 59 -14.61 -0.13 21.10
N GLY A 60 -13.60 -0.50 21.85
CA GLY A 60 -13.53 -0.22 23.28
C GLY A 60 -14.73 -0.80 24.03
N ASP A 61 -15.46 0.02 24.75
CA ASP A 61 -16.64 -0.39 25.53
C ASP A 61 -17.94 -0.46 24.71
N LYS A 62 -17.87 -0.20 23.40
CA LYS A 62 -19.05 -0.07 22.56
C LYS A 62 -19.20 -1.25 21.60
N ASP A 63 -20.33 -1.93 21.72
CA ASP A 63 -20.82 -2.81 20.65
C ASP A 63 -21.34 -1.98 19.49
N ILE A 64 -20.89 -2.31 18.28
CA ILE A 64 -21.21 -1.57 17.06
C ILE A 64 -22.32 -2.34 16.30
N PRO A 65 -23.51 -1.76 16.17
CA PRO A 65 -24.68 -2.51 15.64
C PRO A 65 -24.55 -2.84 14.15
N TYR A 66 -23.81 -2.06 13.38
CA TYR A 66 -23.52 -2.31 11.97
C TYR A 66 -22.23 -1.60 11.57
N GLY A 67 -21.51 -2.12 10.58
CA GLY A 67 -20.27 -1.52 10.13
C GLY A 67 -19.51 -2.37 9.12
N LEU A 68 -18.28 -1.99 8.91
CA LEU A 68 -17.33 -2.70 8.05
C LEU A 68 -16.11 -3.02 8.88
N GLY A 69 -15.82 -4.30 9.07
CA GLY A 69 -14.60 -4.73 9.71
C GLY A 69 -13.54 -5.09 8.68
N THR A 70 -12.33 -4.68 8.93
CA THR A 70 -11.17 -4.91 8.07
C THR A 70 -9.90 -5.01 8.91
N HIS A 71 -8.78 -5.25 8.27
CA HIS A 71 -7.45 -5.25 8.88
C HIS A 71 -6.56 -4.27 8.12
N ALA A 72 -5.76 -3.48 8.80
CA ALA A 72 -4.78 -2.65 8.10
C ALA A 72 -3.73 -3.53 7.37
N ASN A 73 -3.28 -3.20 6.19
CA ASN A 73 -3.67 -2.04 5.40
C ASN A 73 -4.89 -2.37 4.55
N SER A 74 -5.87 -1.50 4.53
CA SER A 74 -7.09 -1.76 3.77
C SER A 74 -7.58 -0.56 2.98
N VAL A 75 -8.23 -0.85 1.86
CA VAL A 75 -8.86 0.16 0.99
C VAL A 75 -10.24 -0.35 0.59
N ILE A 76 -11.26 0.48 0.78
CA ILE A 76 -12.64 0.16 0.37
C ILE A 76 -13.18 1.34 -0.44
N ALA A 77 -13.45 1.10 -1.70
CA ALA A 77 -13.94 2.11 -2.62
C ALA A 77 -15.44 1.92 -2.94
N TYR A 78 -16.16 3.02 -2.99
CA TYR A 78 -17.58 3.05 -3.31
C TYR A 78 -17.89 4.05 -4.43
N LYS A 79 -18.81 3.71 -5.29
CA LYS A 79 -19.48 4.69 -6.14
C LYS A 79 -20.65 5.29 -5.37
N ILE A 80 -20.50 6.56 -4.96
CA ILE A 80 -21.51 7.24 -4.17
C ILE A 80 -22.69 7.68 -5.05
N PRO A 81 -23.92 7.32 -4.69
CA PRO A 81 -25.12 7.80 -5.39
C PRO A 81 -25.28 9.33 -5.24
N PRO A 82 -25.84 10.02 -6.23
CA PRO A 82 -26.06 11.47 -6.12
C PRO A 82 -27.07 11.82 -5.03
N GLY A 83 -26.87 12.99 -4.41
CA GLY A 83 -27.75 13.53 -3.36
C GLY A 83 -27.30 13.23 -1.94
N TYR A 84 -26.05 12.83 -1.76
CA TYR A 84 -25.37 12.75 -0.47
C TYR A 84 -24.16 13.67 -0.46
N GLU A 85 -23.96 14.38 0.62
CA GLU A 85 -22.97 15.46 0.75
C GLU A 85 -21.95 15.20 1.86
N ARG A 86 -22.27 14.31 2.79
CA ARG A 86 -21.43 14.03 3.97
C ARG A 86 -21.37 12.54 4.21
N PHE A 87 -20.21 12.12 4.69
CA PHE A 87 -19.97 10.79 5.25
C PHE A 87 -19.82 10.91 6.78
N LYS A 88 -20.41 9.97 7.50
CA LYS A 88 -20.27 9.83 8.95
C LYS A 88 -19.97 8.38 9.29
N ALA A 89 -19.01 8.17 10.18
CA ALA A 89 -18.70 6.88 10.76
C ALA A 89 -18.06 7.06 12.14
N LEU A 90 -18.08 6.02 12.94
CA LEU A 90 -17.18 5.82 14.06
C LEU A 90 -16.04 4.96 13.55
N ALA A 91 -14.79 5.41 13.66
CA ALA A 91 -13.63 4.64 13.26
C ALA A 91 -12.80 4.29 14.50
N GLY A 92 -12.38 3.06 14.61
CA GLY A 92 -11.59 2.61 15.76
C GLY A 92 -11.02 1.21 15.60
N LEU A 93 -10.09 0.88 16.50
CA LEU A 93 -9.55 -0.47 16.63
C LEU A 93 -10.61 -1.40 17.21
N ASP A 94 -10.78 -2.56 16.57
CA ASP A 94 -11.66 -3.61 17.10
C ASP A 94 -10.99 -4.36 18.27
N ASN A 95 -11.80 -4.70 19.25
CA ASN A 95 -11.34 -5.41 20.44
C ASN A 95 -10.71 -6.77 20.11
N GLY A 96 -11.16 -7.45 19.06
CA GLY A 96 -10.55 -8.69 18.60
C GLY A 96 -9.09 -8.54 18.21
N GLY A 97 -8.66 -7.33 17.81
CA GLY A 97 -7.25 -6.98 17.60
C GLY A 97 -6.57 -6.55 18.90
N THR A 98 -7.13 -5.58 19.61
CA THR A 98 -6.49 -4.97 20.79
C THR A 98 -6.37 -5.94 21.99
N GLU A 99 -7.21 -6.95 22.10
CA GLU A 99 -7.19 -7.93 23.17
C GLU A 99 -6.21 -9.10 22.93
N GLN A 100 -5.36 -9.04 21.89
CA GLN A 100 -4.36 -10.09 21.55
C GLN A 100 -3.02 -9.92 22.29
N GLY A 101 -3.04 -9.52 23.54
CA GLY A 101 -1.83 -9.40 24.38
C GLY A 101 -0.82 -8.38 23.85
N ALA A 102 0.46 -8.74 23.78
CA ALA A 102 1.52 -7.81 23.39
C ALA A 102 1.33 -7.21 21.98
N CYS A 103 0.81 -8.01 21.04
CA CYS A 103 0.48 -7.56 19.71
C CYS A 103 -0.66 -6.51 19.74
N GLY A 104 -1.73 -6.80 20.48
CA GLY A 104 -2.86 -5.89 20.61
C GLY A 104 -2.51 -4.57 21.28
N ASN A 105 -1.61 -4.58 22.27
CA ASN A 105 -1.13 -3.39 22.95
C ASN A 105 -0.32 -2.45 22.03
N ALA A 106 0.25 -2.98 20.97
CA ALA A 106 1.02 -2.22 19.99
C ALA A 106 0.20 -1.85 18.75
N SER A 107 -1.07 -2.28 18.67
CA SER A 107 -1.91 -2.01 17.49
C SER A 107 -2.18 -0.52 17.32
N SER A 108 -2.12 -0.05 16.09
CA SER A 108 -2.44 1.32 15.71
C SER A 108 -2.97 1.39 14.30
N VAL A 109 -4.00 2.20 14.07
CA VAL A 109 -4.60 2.38 12.74
C VAL A 109 -4.84 3.85 12.46
N GLN A 110 -4.40 4.30 11.30
CA GLN A 110 -4.77 5.59 10.77
C GLN A 110 -5.95 5.45 9.82
N PHE A 111 -7.05 6.12 10.10
CA PHE A 111 -8.25 6.13 9.27
C PHE A 111 -8.29 7.35 8.37
N MET A 112 -8.54 7.14 7.08
CA MET A 112 -8.60 8.21 6.08
C MET A 112 -9.82 8.05 5.18
N VAL A 113 -10.44 9.18 4.83
CA VAL A 113 -11.58 9.23 3.93
C VAL A 113 -11.26 10.14 2.75
N TYR A 114 -11.32 9.60 1.56
CA TYR A 114 -11.10 10.34 0.32
C TYR A 114 -12.42 10.47 -0.45
N THR A 115 -12.64 11.62 -1.06
CA THR A 115 -13.82 11.88 -1.91
C THR A 115 -13.59 11.55 -3.37
N GLY A 116 -12.36 11.18 -3.71
CA GLY A 116 -11.92 10.72 -5.03
C GLY A 116 -10.85 9.64 -4.88
N ASN A 117 -10.27 9.21 -6.00
CA ASN A 117 -9.12 8.32 -5.94
C ASN A 117 -7.92 9.08 -5.35
N PRO A 118 -7.35 8.65 -4.21
CA PRO A 118 -6.21 9.32 -3.58
C PRO A 118 -4.89 9.17 -4.37
N GLY A 119 -4.92 8.51 -5.53
CA GLY A 119 -3.74 8.17 -6.32
C GLY A 119 -3.01 6.93 -5.81
N SER A 120 -2.29 6.27 -6.72
CA SER A 120 -1.56 5.05 -6.40
C SER A 120 -0.42 5.28 -5.40
N ALA A 121 0.24 6.43 -5.42
CA ALA A 121 1.30 6.75 -4.47
C ALA A 121 0.83 6.70 -3.01
N VAL A 122 -0.36 7.25 -2.72
CA VAL A 122 -0.97 7.17 -1.39
C VAL A 122 -1.37 5.74 -1.04
N LEU A 123 -1.97 5.01 -1.99
CA LEU A 123 -2.38 3.63 -1.78
C LEU A 123 -1.17 2.69 -1.60
N THR A 124 -0.08 2.92 -2.33
CA THR A 124 1.17 2.17 -2.20
C THR A 124 1.87 2.46 -0.87
N SER A 125 1.91 3.71 -0.43
CA SER A 125 2.49 4.07 0.88
C SER A 125 1.73 3.42 2.04
N ILE A 126 0.44 3.17 1.88
CA ILE A 126 -0.41 2.52 2.88
C ILE A 126 -0.26 1.00 2.84
N GLY A 127 -0.02 0.41 1.65
CA GLY A 127 0.12 -1.04 1.46
C GLY A 127 1.53 -1.61 1.67
N GLY A 128 2.54 -0.77 1.88
CA GLY A 128 3.95 -1.13 1.84
C GLY A 128 4.52 -1.86 3.05
N GLY A 129 3.74 -2.45 3.93
CA GLY A 129 4.19 -3.13 5.13
C GLY A 129 3.81 -4.61 5.20
N GLY A 130 4.70 -5.50 4.76
CA GLY A 130 4.78 -6.86 5.28
C GLY A 130 4.10 -7.97 4.47
N GLY A 131 4.91 -8.84 3.98
CA GLY A 131 4.62 -10.01 3.19
C GLY A 131 3.79 -11.09 3.87
N GLY A 132 3.09 -11.85 3.06
CA GLY A 132 2.60 -13.18 3.41
C GLY A 132 1.23 -13.53 2.83
N GLY A 133 1.18 -14.09 1.65
CA GLY A 133 0.26 -15.17 1.29
C GLY A 133 -1.10 -14.85 0.71
N GLY A 134 -1.26 -15.03 -0.59
CA GLY A 134 -2.43 -15.68 -1.16
C GLY A 134 -3.48 -14.85 -1.86
N GLY A 135 -3.32 -14.66 -3.17
CA GLY A 135 -4.34 -14.92 -4.18
C GLY A 135 -5.56 -14.00 -4.31
N GLY A 136 -5.57 -13.22 -5.37
CA GLY A 136 -6.79 -12.62 -5.90
C GLY A 136 -6.52 -11.43 -6.81
N GLY A 137 -6.30 -11.66 -8.10
CA GLY A 137 -5.95 -10.65 -9.07
C GLY A 137 -7.03 -9.62 -9.36
N GLY A 138 -6.66 -8.38 -9.35
CA GLY A 138 -7.33 -7.27 -9.98
C GLY A 138 -6.28 -6.37 -10.60
N ALA A 139 -6.54 -5.74 -11.74
CA ALA A 139 -5.62 -4.99 -12.59
C ALA A 139 -4.81 -3.86 -11.92
N ALA A 140 -4.99 -3.60 -10.63
CA ALA A 140 -4.23 -2.64 -9.83
C ALA A 140 -2.96 -3.21 -9.19
N ASP A 141 -2.70 -4.52 -9.34
CA ASP A 141 -1.56 -5.22 -8.72
C ASP A 141 -0.59 -5.75 -9.78
N SER A 142 -0.64 -5.15 -10.98
CA SER A 142 0.30 -5.47 -12.04
C SER A 142 1.70 -5.05 -11.60
N ARG A 143 2.64 -5.99 -11.61
CA ARG A 143 4.07 -5.77 -11.45
C ARG A 143 4.77 -5.57 -12.79
N GLU A 144 3.99 -5.43 -13.86
CA GLU A 144 4.51 -5.18 -15.19
C GLU A 144 5.06 -3.74 -15.26
N PRO A 145 6.29 -3.57 -15.71
CA PRO A 145 6.92 -2.25 -15.77
C PRO A 145 6.11 -1.22 -16.59
N GLY A 146 5.44 -1.67 -17.65
CA GLY A 146 4.61 -0.82 -18.51
C GLY A 146 3.40 -0.19 -17.79
N ASP A 147 2.93 -0.81 -16.71
CA ASP A 147 1.77 -0.33 -15.96
C ASP A 147 2.16 0.64 -14.82
N ALA A 148 3.48 0.76 -14.53
CA ALA A 148 3.97 1.60 -13.44
C ALA A 148 3.61 3.08 -13.63
N LEU A 149 3.72 3.58 -14.86
CA LEU A 149 3.39 4.97 -15.19
C LEU A 149 1.88 5.27 -15.07
N ALA A 150 1.04 4.32 -15.45
CA ALA A 150 -0.41 4.47 -15.38
C ALA A 150 -0.92 4.63 -13.94
N GLY A 151 -0.11 4.24 -12.96
CA GLY A 151 -0.39 4.38 -11.54
C GLY A 151 0.07 5.70 -10.92
N LEU A 152 0.80 6.55 -11.64
CA LEU A 152 1.32 7.82 -11.13
C LEU A 152 0.29 8.96 -11.35
N ASP A 153 0.10 9.79 -10.33
CA ASP A 153 -0.60 11.07 -10.44
C ASP A 153 0.45 12.16 -10.71
N VAL A 154 0.71 12.39 -11.98
CA VAL A 154 1.73 13.35 -12.45
C VAL A 154 1.09 14.72 -12.60
N HIS A 155 1.71 15.76 -11.99
CA HIS A 155 1.27 17.15 -12.17
C HIS A 155 1.28 17.55 -13.65
N ALA A 156 0.34 18.39 -14.06
CA ALA A 156 0.13 18.77 -15.46
C ALA A 156 1.37 19.41 -16.16
N ASP A 157 2.28 19.96 -15.39
CA ASP A 157 3.51 20.59 -15.88
C ASP A 157 4.74 19.64 -15.84
N LEU A 158 4.53 18.36 -15.49
CA LEU A 158 5.58 17.35 -15.40
C LEU A 158 5.26 16.16 -16.29
N ASP A 159 6.30 15.59 -16.89
CA ASP A 159 6.24 14.32 -17.59
C ASP A 159 6.96 13.24 -16.75
N ALA A 160 6.44 12.01 -16.77
CA ALA A 160 7.07 10.87 -16.12
C ALA A 160 7.40 9.80 -17.16
N THR A 161 8.62 9.28 -17.11
CA THR A 161 9.09 8.19 -17.98
C THR A 161 9.60 7.04 -17.13
N LEU A 162 9.37 5.82 -17.54
CA LEU A 162 9.96 4.64 -16.91
C LEU A 162 11.42 4.52 -17.34
N PHE A 163 12.34 5.00 -16.52
CA PHE A 163 13.76 5.04 -16.84
C PHE A 163 14.40 3.65 -16.90
N ALA A 164 14.10 2.80 -15.95
CA ALA A 164 14.59 1.42 -15.90
C ALA A 164 13.70 0.53 -15.02
N SER A 165 13.70 -0.77 -15.28
CA SER A 165 12.98 -1.78 -14.54
C SER A 165 13.75 -3.10 -14.48
N GLU A 166 13.24 -4.10 -13.77
CA GLU A 166 13.74 -5.47 -13.87
C GLU A 166 13.60 -5.98 -15.32
N PRO A 167 14.59 -6.73 -15.80
CA PRO A 167 15.75 -7.28 -15.11
C PRO A 167 17.01 -6.38 -15.14
N THR A 168 16.95 -5.18 -15.69
CA THR A 168 18.12 -4.28 -15.80
C THR A 168 18.65 -3.88 -14.42
N ILE A 169 17.73 -3.64 -13.49
CA ILE A 169 18.00 -3.38 -12.07
C ILE A 169 17.23 -4.37 -11.22
N VAL A 170 17.75 -4.75 -10.06
CA VAL A 170 17.12 -5.70 -9.15
C VAL A 170 17.21 -5.18 -7.72
N SER A 171 16.08 -5.05 -7.04
CA SER A 171 16.00 -4.60 -5.64
C SER A 171 16.81 -3.31 -5.38
N PRO A 172 16.55 -2.21 -6.10
CA PRO A 172 17.24 -0.95 -5.88
C PRO A 172 16.91 -0.39 -4.48
N THR A 173 17.93 0.09 -3.77
CA THR A 173 17.76 0.66 -2.41
C THR A 173 18.14 2.12 -2.33
N ASN A 174 19.06 2.55 -3.18
CA ASN A 174 19.49 3.93 -3.25
C ASN A 174 19.88 4.29 -4.67
N LEU A 175 19.69 5.55 -5.03
CA LEU A 175 20.13 6.07 -6.32
C LEU A 175 20.71 7.48 -6.15
N ASP A 176 21.63 7.83 -7.06
CA ASP A 176 22.16 9.18 -7.22
C ASP A 176 22.41 9.45 -8.70
N ILE A 177 22.45 10.73 -9.07
CA ILE A 177 22.69 11.17 -10.44
C ILE A 177 23.97 11.98 -10.51
N ASP A 178 24.92 11.54 -11.35
CA ASP A 178 26.19 12.24 -11.50
C ASP A 178 26.11 13.45 -12.45
N HIS A 179 27.20 14.20 -12.53
CA HIS A 179 27.30 15.41 -13.36
C HIS A 179 27.16 15.18 -14.88
N ARG A 180 27.10 13.91 -15.31
CA ARG A 180 26.86 13.50 -16.69
C ARG A 180 25.42 13.03 -16.92
N GLY A 181 24.56 13.10 -15.90
CA GLY A 181 23.20 12.59 -15.96
C GLY A 181 23.08 11.06 -15.84
N ARG A 182 24.16 10.36 -15.50
CA ARG A 182 24.10 8.92 -15.30
C ARG A 182 23.51 8.57 -13.94
N VAL A 183 22.65 7.58 -13.90
CA VAL A 183 21.99 7.14 -12.67
C VAL A 183 22.81 6.01 -12.05
N TRP A 184 23.25 6.21 -10.83
CA TRP A 184 23.98 5.23 -10.02
C TRP A 184 23.01 4.55 -9.06
N ILE A 185 22.96 3.23 -9.05
CA ILE A 185 21.99 2.45 -8.27
C ILE A 185 22.74 1.45 -7.40
N CYS A 186 22.43 1.43 -6.10
CA CYS A 186 22.80 0.35 -5.21
C CYS A 186 21.71 -0.71 -5.23
N GLU A 187 22.08 -1.95 -5.56
CA GLU A 187 21.19 -3.10 -5.48
C GLU A 187 21.48 -3.92 -4.24
N VAL A 188 20.43 -4.31 -3.52
CA VAL A 188 20.53 -5.14 -2.33
C VAL A 188 19.65 -6.38 -2.48
N VAL A 189 20.23 -7.42 -3.03
CA VAL A 189 19.62 -8.76 -3.20
C VAL A 189 19.92 -9.64 -2.00
N ASN A 190 21.15 -9.51 -1.45
CA ASN A 190 21.62 -10.24 -0.28
C ASN A 190 21.31 -9.45 1.00
N TYR A 191 20.06 -9.55 1.49
CA TYR A 191 19.63 -8.84 2.67
C TYR A 191 18.93 -9.77 3.66
N ARG A 192 19.30 -9.71 4.93
CA ARG A 192 18.71 -10.49 6.03
C ARG A 192 18.69 -12.01 5.70
N ARG A 193 17.50 -12.58 5.51
CA ARG A 193 17.29 -14.01 5.25
C ARG A 193 17.69 -14.44 3.83
N ASN A 194 18.00 -13.48 2.96
CA ASN A 194 18.38 -13.71 1.57
C ASN A 194 19.88 -13.69 1.34
N ASN A 195 20.69 -13.79 2.39
CA ASN A 195 22.14 -13.85 2.27
C ASN A 195 22.56 -15.00 1.35
N GLY A 196 23.36 -14.66 0.32
CA GLY A 196 23.81 -15.62 -0.69
C GLY A 196 22.81 -15.91 -1.81
N ARG A 197 21.69 -15.18 -1.91
CA ARG A 197 20.77 -15.26 -3.06
C ARG A 197 21.47 -14.85 -4.37
N ARG A 198 22.42 -13.90 -4.28
CA ARG A 198 23.38 -13.56 -5.34
C ARG A 198 24.78 -13.95 -4.85
N PRO A 199 25.33 -15.10 -5.26
CA PRO A 199 26.59 -15.62 -4.75
C PRO A 199 27.78 -14.69 -4.97
N GLU A 200 27.76 -13.90 -6.04
CA GLU A 200 28.79 -12.92 -6.41
C GLU A 200 28.78 -11.65 -5.55
N GLY A 201 27.75 -11.48 -4.73
CA GLY A 201 27.52 -10.29 -3.91
C GLY A 201 26.63 -9.26 -4.56
N ASP A 202 26.26 -8.26 -3.79
CA ASP A 202 25.46 -7.14 -4.25
C ASP A 202 26.28 -6.22 -5.17
N ARG A 203 25.61 -5.32 -5.89
CA ARG A 203 26.28 -4.53 -6.91
C ARG A 203 25.86 -3.07 -6.92
N ILE A 204 26.78 -2.24 -7.41
CA ILE A 204 26.51 -0.86 -7.81
C ILE A 204 26.45 -0.83 -9.32
N VAL A 205 25.36 -0.34 -9.86
CA VAL A 205 25.10 -0.28 -11.31
C VAL A 205 25.01 1.17 -11.77
N ILE A 206 25.60 1.47 -12.91
CA ILE A 206 25.47 2.75 -13.61
C ILE A 206 24.53 2.54 -14.79
N LEU A 207 23.51 3.37 -14.89
CA LEU A 207 22.58 3.42 -16.03
C LEU A 207 22.80 4.72 -16.81
N GLU A 208 22.73 4.62 -18.12
CA GLU A 208 22.84 5.78 -19.02
C GLU A 208 21.68 5.77 -20.03
N ASP A 209 21.08 6.93 -20.22
CA ASP A 209 20.24 7.28 -21.35
C ASP A 209 21.16 7.97 -22.38
N SER A 210 21.50 7.32 -23.48
CA SER A 210 22.49 7.84 -24.41
C SER A 210 21.87 8.58 -25.60
N ASP A 211 20.57 8.49 -25.82
CA ASP A 211 19.85 9.17 -26.87
C ASP A 211 18.88 10.25 -26.39
N GLY A 212 18.67 10.35 -25.07
CA GLY A 212 17.92 11.43 -24.43
C GLY A 212 16.40 11.24 -24.46
N ASP A 213 15.94 9.99 -24.60
CA ASP A 213 14.51 9.67 -24.64
C ASP A 213 13.88 9.45 -23.25
N GLY A 214 14.69 9.51 -22.19
CA GLY A 214 14.25 9.31 -20.81
C GLY A 214 14.22 7.84 -20.37
N VAL A 215 14.74 6.91 -21.20
CA VAL A 215 14.84 5.49 -20.90
C VAL A 215 16.31 5.08 -20.92
N SER A 216 16.72 4.26 -19.97
CA SER A 216 18.09 3.75 -19.93
C SER A 216 18.30 2.71 -21.01
N ASP A 217 19.23 2.99 -21.92
CA ASP A 217 19.67 2.10 -23.00
C ASP A 217 21.00 1.41 -22.72
N LYS A 218 21.74 1.85 -21.69
CA LYS A 218 23.00 1.24 -21.27
C LYS A 218 23.04 1.01 -19.78
N SER A 219 23.54 -0.18 -19.40
CA SER A 219 23.84 -0.51 -18.03
C SER A 219 25.25 -1.06 -17.87
N LYS A 220 25.91 -0.69 -16.78
CA LYS A 220 27.25 -1.16 -16.43
C LYS A 220 27.33 -1.43 -14.96
N VAL A 221 27.76 -2.65 -14.59
CA VAL A 221 28.16 -2.93 -13.22
C VAL A 221 29.46 -2.17 -12.93
N PHE A 222 29.39 -1.22 -12.00
CA PHE A 222 30.53 -0.44 -11.54
C PHE A 222 31.35 -1.26 -10.54
N TYR A 223 30.67 -1.85 -9.56
CA TYR A 223 31.26 -2.72 -8.57
C TYR A 223 30.30 -3.84 -8.18
N GLN A 224 30.85 -5.02 -7.87
CA GLN A 224 30.10 -6.14 -7.34
C GLN A 224 30.99 -6.88 -6.32
N GLY A 225 30.44 -7.20 -5.16
CA GLY A 225 31.18 -7.91 -4.13
C GLY A 225 30.34 -8.18 -2.89
N ARG A 226 30.74 -9.18 -2.14
CA ARG A 226 30.07 -9.56 -0.88
C ARG A 226 30.34 -8.60 0.27
N ASP A 227 31.37 -7.80 0.14
CA ASP A 227 31.75 -6.74 1.08
C ASP A 227 30.79 -5.54 1.06
N ILE A 228 29.95 -5.44 0.02
CA ILE A 228 28.85 -4.46 -0.07
C ILE A 228 27.47 -5.11 0.07
N ASP A 229 27.38 -6.39 0.48
CA ASP A 229 26.11 -7.02 0.77
C ASP A 229 25.34 -6.20 1.80
N SER A 230 24.08 -5.91 1.52
CA SER A 230 23.22 -5.03 2.36
C SER A 230 23.69 -3.56 2.44
N ALA A 231 24.53 -3.08 1.54
CA ALA A 231 24.85 -1.66 1.43
C ALA A 231 23.60 -0.87 1.02
N MET A 232 23.24 0.11 1.86
CA MET A 232 22.06 0.98 1.63
C MET A 232 22.48 2.41 1.40
#